data_65501ee915df6a63351f4f3e7b7cf541
#
_entry.id   65501ee915df6a63351f4f3e7b7cf541
#
_cell.length_a   1.000
_cell.length_b   1.000
_cell.length_c   1.000
_cell.angle_alpha   90.00
_cell.angle_beta   90.00
_cell.angle_gamma   90.00
#
_symmetry.space_group_name_H-M   'P 1'
#
loop_
_entity.id
_entity.type
_entity.pdbx_description
1 polymer ?
#
loop_
_entity_poly.entity_id
_entity_poly.type
_entity_poly.pdbx_seq_one_letter_code
_entity_poly.pdbx_strand_id
1 'polypeptide(L)'
;MQKLKIAILSYRSAQFGGGQGVYVRDISFALSLLGHEVDVISGPPYPNLQHGVNLIELPGLNLFETFSFKDRLKKFLNKKNKKLNEYYEFFSVLFGGFPEPKTFGKRANDYLKTNDHYDLIIDNQSLSYGMVEIQKRFPFIEMIHHPITMDFKHEMEVSKKIKYKVSRYRWYSFLKMQKKVAPSIKRIITPSESSKNGIIEDFNCKNTNITVIN
;
A
#
# COMPACT_ATOMS: atom_id res chain seq x y z
N MET A 1 26.46 7.54 -12.39
CA MET A 1 24.99 7.62 -12.28
C MET A 1 24.69 8.74 -11.30
N GLN A 2 23.69 9.59 -11.55
CA GLN A 2 23.31 10.64 -10.61
C GLN A 2 22.74 10.00 -9.34
N LYS A 3 23.21 10.43 -8.16
CA LYS A 3 22.64 10.03 -6.87
C LYS A 3 21.27 10.65 -6.70
N LEU A 4 20.27 9.86 -6.36
CA LEU A 4 18.90 10.29 -6.08
C LEU A 4 18.55 10.03 -4.62
N LYS A 5 17.65 10.84 -4.08
CA LYS A 5 16.95 10.57 -2.82
C LYS A 5 15.57 10.00 -3.10
N ILE A 6 15.36 8.73 -2.75
CA ILE A 6 14.19 7.95 -3.11
C ILE A 6 13.39 7.62 -1.85
N ALA A 7 12.08 7.84 -1.88
CA ALA A 7 11.18 7.31 -0.86
C ALA A 7 10.37 6.14 -1.42
N ILE A 8 10.39 5.01 -0.71
CA ILE A 8 9.54 3.85 -0.98
C ILE A 8 8.40 3.82 0.04
N LEU A 9 7.17 3.95 -0.43
CA LEU A 9 5.96 3.94 0.39
C LEU A 9 5.43 2.52 0.50
N SER A 10 5.14 2.05 1.72
CA SER A 10 4.52 0.74 1.92
C SER A 10 3.53 0.79 3.06
N TYR A 11 2.26 0.54 2.77
CA TYR A 11 1.23 0.60 3.81
C TYR A 11 1.37 -0.53 4.83
N ARG A 12 2.13 -1.59 4.48
CA ARG A 12 2.30 -2.80 5.27
C ARG A 12 3.45 -3.64 4.72
N SER A 13 4.42 -4.00 5.56
CA SER A 13 5.64 -4.71 5.13
C SER A 13 6.11 -5.75 6.14
N ALA A 14 5.19 -6.58 6.68
CA ALA A 14 5.57 -7.65 7.61
C ALA A 14 6.62 -8.58 7.00
N GLN A 15 7.65 -8.90 7.75
CA GLN A 15 8.77 -9.75 7.34
C GLN A 15 8.32 -11.16 6.89
N PHE A 16 7.27 -11.70 7.51
CA PHE A 16 6.76 -13.06 7.28
C PHE A 16 5.30 -13.08 6.76
N GLY A 17 4.76 -11.94 6.37
CA GLY A 17 3.34 -11.77 6.03
C GLY A 17 3.02 -11.66 4.54
N GLY A 18 3.92 -12.11 3.64
CA GLY A 18 3.71 -12.04 2.18
C GLY A 18 4.87 -11.39 1.42
N GLY A 19 4.84 -11.48 0.08
CA GLY A 19 5.91 -11.02 -0.81
C GLY A 19 6.20 -9.51 -0.73
N GLN A 20 5.24 -8.69 -0.33
CA GLN A 20 5.40 -7.23 -0.30
C GLN A 20 6.52 -6.76 0.64
N GLY A 21 6.64 -7.35 1.83
CA GLY A 21 7.69 -6.99 2.79
C GLY A 21 9.09 -7.39 2.30
N VAL A 22 9.20 -8.57 1.68
CA VAL A 22 10.44 -9.06 1.05
C VAL A 22 10.84 -8.14 -0.10
N TYR A 23 9.88 -7.81 -0.97
CA TYR A 23 10.14 -6.91 -2.10
C TYR A 23 10.65 -5.53 -1.64
N VAL A 24 9.99 -4.91 -0.64
CA VAL A 24 10.41 -3.60 -0.13
C VAL A 24 11.81 -3.65 0.45
N ARG A 25 12.13 -4.70 1.23
CA ARG A 25 13.49 -4.91 1.78
C ARG A 25 14.52 -5.01 0.67
N ASP A 26 14.27 -5.85 -0.33
CA ASP A 26 15.27 -6.18 -1.34
C ASP A 26 15.45 -5.04 -2.36
N ILE A 27 14.37 -4.40 -2.81
CA ILE A 27 14.48 -3.26 -3.74
C ILE A 27 15.10 -2.04 -3.08
N SER A 28 14.77 -1.75 -1.81
CA SER A 28 15.37 -0.62 -1.09
C SER A 28 16.88 -0.82 -0.90
N PHE A 29 17.29 -2.03 -0.59
CA PHE A 29 18.70 -2.39 -0.47
C PHE A 29 19.43 -2.33 -1.82
N ALA A 30 18.85 -2.89 -2.88
CA ALA A 30 19.45 -2.83 -4.20
C ALA A 30 19.66 -1.39 -4.70
N LEU A 31 18.68 -0.50 -4.47
CA LEU A 31 18.82 0.91 -4.80
C LEU A 31 19.91 1.60 -3.96
N SER A 32 20.05 1.24 -2.68
CA SER A 32 21.13 1.78 -1.84
C SER A 32 22.52 1.33 -2.31
N LEU A 33 22.66 0.06 -2.77
CA LEU A 33 23.90 -0.45 -3.35
C LEU A 33 24.28 0.25 -4.67
N LEU A 34 23.28 0.76 -5.41
CA LEU A 34 23.51 1.58 -6.61
C LEU A 34 23.92 3.03 -6.27
N GLY A 35 24.06 3.36 -4.99
CA GLY A 35 24.52 4.66 -4.51
C GLY A 35 23.42 5.70 -4.27
N HIS A 36 22.15 5.31 -4.34
CA HIS A 36 21.02 6.19 -4.01
C HIS A 36 20.82 6.28 -2.48
N GLU A 37 20.26 7.41 -2.03
CA GLU A 37 19.78 7.57 -0.66
C GLU A 37 18.32 7.08 -0.60
N VAL A 38 18.04 6.07 0.23
CA VAL A 38 16.72 5.40 0.24
C VAL A 38 16.08 5.45 1.61
N ASP A 39 14.91 6.05 1.67
CA ASP A 39 14.02 6.01 2.83
C ASP A 39 12.82 5.10 2.54
N VAL A 40 12.53 4.17 3.43
CA VAL A 40 11.28 3.39 3.42
C VAL A 40 10.30 4.03 4.39
N ILE A 41 9.22 4.59 3.86
CA ILE A 41 8.14 5.20 4.65
C ILE A 41 7.03 4.15 4.80
N SER A 42 6.88 3.58 6.00
CA SER A 42 6.01 2.42 6.19
C SER A 42 4.94 2.63 7.24
N GLY A 43 3.77 2.02 6.98
CA GLY A 43 2.77 1.71 8.00
C GLY A 43 3.08 0.38 8.70
N PRO A 44 2.49 0.13 9.90
CA PRO A 44 2.68 -1.12 10.61
C PRO A 44 1.93 -2.30 9.94
N PRO A 45 2.46 -3.54 10.03
CA PRO A 45 3.74 -3.91 10.59
C PRO A 45 4.92 -3.46 9.72
N TYR A 46 5.97 -2.99 10.40
CA TYR A 46 7.13 -2.41 9.74
C TYR A 46 8.06 -3.47 9.15
N PRO A 47 8.78 -3.14 8.06
CA PRO A 47 9.77 -4.04 7.46
C PRO A 47 11.03 -4.13 8.34
N ASN A 48 11.72 -5.26 8.25
CA ASN A 48 13.10 -5.37 8.71
C ASN A 48 14.03 -5.04 7.51
N LEU A 49 14.60 -3.84 7.54
CA LEU A 49 15.43 -3.32 6.45
C LEU A 49 16.90 -3.71 6.63
N GLN A 50 17.64 -3.73 5.52
CA GLN A 50 19.07 -3.95 5.53
C GLN A 50 19.83 -2.64 5.84
N HIS A 51 21.09 -2.79 6.22
CA HIS A 51 21.97 -1.65 6.52
C HIS A 51 22.08 -0.70 5.31
N GLY A 52 22.06 0.60 5.59
CA GLY A 52 22.13 1.64 4.54
C GLY A 52 20.75 2.12 4.03
N VAL A 53 19.67 1.53 4.50
CA VAL A 53 18.29 1.99 4.22
C VAL A 53 17.66 2.53 5.51
N ASN A 54 17.08 3.71 5.43
CA ASN A 54 16.41 4.34 6.57
C ASN A 54 14.93 3.99 6.64
N LEU A 55 14.39 3.74 7.84
CA LEU A 55 12.96 3.49 8.08
C LEU A 55 12.29 4.71 8.70
N ILE A 56 11.23 5.17 8.06
CA ILE A 56 10.34 6.23 8.57
C ILE A 56 8.99 5.59 8.89
N GLU A 57 8.66 5.54 10.16
CA GLU A 57 7.43 4.94 10.65
C GLU A 57 6.26 5.92 10.59
N LEU A 58 5.16 5.51 9.92
CA LEU A 58 3.88 6.20 9.94
C LEU A 58 2.86 5.39 10.73
N PRO A 59 2.77 5.59 12.05
CA PRO A 59 2.01 4.71 12.92
C PRO A 59 0.50 4.77 12.64
N GLY A 60 -0.11 3.60 12.44
CA GLY A 60 -1.55 3.34 12.43
C GLY A 60 -1.97 2.51 13.64
N LEU A 61 -3.22 2.03 13.67
CA LEU A 61 -3.72 1.16 14.74
C LEU A 61 -3.24 -0.29 14.63
N ASN A 62 -2.85 -0.73 13.42
CA ASN A 62 -2.47 -2.12 13.15
C ASN A 62 -3.49 -3.14 13.69
N LEU A 63 -4.76 -2.97 13.30
CA LEU A 63 -5.86 -3.80 13.79
C LEU A 63 -5.97 -5.13 13.03
N PHE A 64 -5.31 -5.27 11.89
CA PHE A 64 -5.32 -6.48 11.10
C PHE A 64 -4.73 -7.69 11.86
N GLU A 65 -3.70 -7.47 12.65
CA GLU A 65 -3.07 -8.51 13.48
C GLU A 65 -3.83 -8.82 14.78
N THR A 66 -4.95 -8.16 15.00
CA THR A 66 -5.79 -8.34 16.19
C THR A 66 -7.10 -8.98 15.84
N PHE A 67 -7.37 -10.18 16.35
CA PHE A 67 -8.57 -10.96 16.02
C PHE A 67 -9.72 -10.73 17.00
N SER A 68 -9.41 -10.40 18.26
CA SER A 68 -10.46 -10.19 19.27
C SER A 68 -10.94 -8.74 19.30
N PHE A 69 -12.26 -8.56 19.50
CA PHE A 69 -12.83 -7.22 19.69
C PHE A 69 -12.20 -6.49 20.88
N LYS A 70 -11.94 -7.20 21.99
CA LYS A 70 -11.35 -6.64 23.21
C LYS A 70 -9.96 -6.05 22.92
N ASP A 71 -9.12 -6.76 22.16
CA ASP A 71 -7.78 -6.30 21.83
C ASP A 71 -7.81 -5.12 20.86
N ARG A 72 -8.73 -5.13 19.88
CA ARG A 72 -8.96 -4.00 18.98
C ARG A 72 -9.39 -2.75 19.74
N LEU A 73 -10.33 -2.90 20.68
CA LEU A 73 -10.80 -1.80 21.53
C LEU A 73 -9.67 -1.28 22.42
N LYS A 74 -8.87 -2.18 23.04
CA LYS A 74 -7.71 -1.80 23.84
C LYS A 74 -6.67 -1.02 23.02
N LYS A 75 -6.31 -1.48 21.83
CA LYS A 75 -5.41 -0.74 20.91
C LYS A 75 -5.96 0.63 20.57
N PHE A 76 -7.25 0.71 20.24
CA PHE A 76 -7.90 1.99 19.93
C PHE A 76 -7.90 2.93 21.15
N LEU A 77 -8.28 2.46 22.34
CA LEU A 77 -8.33 3.29 23.55
C LEU A 77 -6.95 3.80 23.96
N ASN A 78 -5.92 2.95 23.87
CA ASN A 78 -4.54 3.27 24.27
C ASN A 78 -3.84 4.24 23.31
N LYS A 79 -4.33 4.42 22.07
CA LYS A 79 -3.76 5.39 21.14
C LYS A 79 -4.00 6.81 21.65
N LYS A 80 -2.92 7.52 21.96
CA LYS A 80 -2.96 8.96 22.29
C LYS A 80 -3.20 9.79 21.01
N ASN A 81 -3.81 10.97 21.15
CA ASN A 81 -4.01 11.93 20.06
C ASN A 81 -4.66 11.32 18.81
N LYS A 82 -5.81 10.70 18.99
CA LYS A 82 -6.58 10.09 17.88
C LYS A 82 -7.05 11.16 16.88
N LYS A 83 -6.69 10.95 15.60
CA LYS A 83 -7.19 11.73 14.46
C LYS A 83 -8.35 11.00 13.78
N LEU A 84 -8.98 11.60 12.81
CA LEU A 84 -10.07 10.97 12.03
C LEU A 84 -9.69 9.63 11.39
N ASN A 85 -8.40 9.44 11.05
CA ASN A 85 -7.92 8.18 10.48
C ASN A 85 -8.05 7.01 11.45
N GLU A 86 -7.73 7.20 12.74
CA GLU A 86 -7.81 6.14 13.75
C GLU A 86 -9.27 5.73 14.02
N TYR A 87 -10.20 6.69 14.03
CA TYR A 87 -11.64 6.38 14.11
C TYR A 87 -12.10 5.60 12.87
N TYR A 88 -11.69 6.05 11.69
CA TYR A 88 -12.04 5.35 10.45
C TYR A 88 -11.46 3.91 10.41
N GLU A 89 -10.20 3.72 10.83
CA GLU A 89 -9.59 2.39 10.93
C GLU A 89 -10.37 1.49 11.88
N PHE A 90 -10.67 1.96 13.09
CA PHE A 90 -11.37 1.19 14.10
C PHE A 90 -12.77 0.75 13.62
N PHE A 91 -13.60 1.68 13.21
CA PHE A 91 -14.96 1.35 12.75
C PHE A 91 -14.95 0.52 11.47
N SER A 92 -14.09 0.82 10.50
CA SER A 92 -14.01 0.03 9.27
C SER A 92 -13.68 -1.44 9.57
N VAL A 93 -12.72 -1.70 10.45
CA VAL A 93 -12.35 -3.08 10.83
C VAL A 93 -13.47 -3.78 11.62
N LEU A 94 -14.22 -3.07 12.46
CA LEU A 94 -15.39 -3.64 13.15
C LEU A 94 -16.46 -4.12 12.17
N PHE A 95 -16.63 -3.42 11.05
CA PHE A 95 -17.56 -3.82 9.99
C PHE A 95 -16.93 -4.77 8.96
N GLY A 96 -15.73 -5.29 9.22
CA GLY A 96 -15.04 -6.27 8.37
C GLY A 96 -14.33 -5.69 7.16
N GLY A 97 -14.08 -4.37 7.12
CA GLY A 97 -13.32 -3.69 6.07
C GLY A 97 -11.81 -3.75 6.30
N PHE A 98 -11.06 -3.35 5.27
CA PHE A 98 -9.60 -3.23 5.28
C PHE A 98 -9.19 -1.78 4.95
N PRO A 99 -9.09 -0.90 5.97
CA PRO A 99 -8.89 0.54 5.77
C PRO A 99 -7.44 0.97 5.55
N GLU A 100 -6.47 0.11 5.85
CA GLU A 100 -5.05 0.46 5.94
C GLU A 100 -4.47 1.13 4.68
N PRO A 101 -4.72 0.65 3.45
CA PRO A 101 -4.19 1.34 2.27
C PRO A 101 -4.65 2.80 2.18
N LYS A 102 -5.94 3.07 2.49
CA LYS A 102 -6.51 4.41 2.42
C LYS A 102 -5.93 5.35 3.48
N THR A 103 -5.86 4.89 4.72
CA THR A 103 -5.40 5.72 5.84
C THR A 103 -3.90 5.93 5.81
N PHE A 104 -3.14 4.92 5.36
CA PHE A 104 -1.71 5.05 5.09
C PHE A 104 -1.45 6.11 4.03
N GLY A 105 -2.11 6.04 2.88
CA GLY A 105 -1.91 7.01 1.81
C GLY A 105 -2.20 8.46 2.25
N LYS A 106 -3.18 8.66 3.13
CA LYS A 106 -3.41 9.97 3.73
C LYS A 106 -2.24 10.39 4.62
N ARG A 107 -1.73 9.51 5.49
CA ARG A 107 -0.57 9.80 6.35
C ARG A 107 0.70 10.06 5.54
N ALA A 108 0.96 9.25 4.50
CA ALA A 108 2.10 9.44 3.61
C ALA A 108 2.03 10.79 2.87
N ASN A 109 0.85 11.13 2.34
CA ASN A 109 0.65 12.42 1.69
C ASN A 109 0.86 13.59 2.65
N ASP A 110 0.34 13.49 3.90
CA ASP A 110 0.52 14.55 4.90
C ASP A 110 1.99 14.67 5.35
N TYR A 111 2.71 13.56 5.49
CA TYR A 111 4.15 13.55 5.77
C TYR A 111 4.95 14.22 4.64
N LEU A 112 4.68 13.88 3.39
CA LEU A 112 5.39 14.41 2.22
C LEU A 112 5.03 15.87 1.88
N LYS A 113 4.07 16.51 2.56
CA LYS A 113 3.83 17.95 2.46
C LYS A 113 4.91 18.78 3.17
N THR A 114 5.51 18.21 4.21
CA THR A 114 6.56 18.86 5.03
C THR A 114 7.95 18.29 4.78
N ASN A 115 8.04 17.21 3.97
CA ASN A 115 9.28 16.52 3.61
C ASN A 115 9.32 16.37 2.08
N ASP A 116 9.65 17.46 1.38
CA ASP A 116 9.55 17.57 -0.09
C ASP A 116 10.89 17.36 -0.83
N HIS A 117 11.90 16.87 -0.13
CA HIS A 117 13.28 16.74 -0.61
C HIS A 117 13.58 15.43 -1.37
N TYR A 118 12.55 14.69 -1.80
CA TYR A 118 12.72 13.45 -2.56
C TYR A 118 12.69 13.69 -4.06
N ASP A 119 13.64 13.07 -4.77
CA ASP A 119 13.72 13.10 -6.24
C ASP A 119 12.74 12.11 -6.89
N LEU A 120 12.37 11.03 -6.18
CA LEU A 120 11.48 9.98 -6.67
C LEU A 120 10.69 9.37 -5.51
N ILE A 121 9.41 9.16 -5.73
CA ILE A 121 8.54 8.38 -4.85
C ILE A 121 8.11 7.09 -5.55
N ILE A 122 8.22 5.97 -4.86
CA ILE A 122 7.75 4.66 -5.32
C ILE A 122 6.69 4.17 -4.33
N ASP A 123 5.45 3.95 -4.76
CA ASP A 123 4.42 3.30 -3.93
C ASP A 123 4.38 1.80 -4.15
N ASN A 124 4.36 1.05 -3.07
CA ASN A 124 4.27 -0.41 -3.10
C ASN A 124 2.82 -0.86 -2.94
N GLN A 125 2.07 -0.73 -4.03
CA GLN A 125 0.71 -1.26 -4.22
C GLN A 125 -0.35 -0.76 -3.22
N SER A 126 -0.25 0.46 -2.69
CA SER A 126 -1.34 0.99 -1.88
C SER A 126 -2.52 1.47 -2.72
N LEU A 127 -2.23 2.06 -3.88
CA LEU A 127 -3.23 2.60 -4.81
C LEU A 127 -4.29 3.46 -4.10
N SER A 128 -3.84 4.29 -3.17
CA SER A 128 -4.74 5.11 -2.38
C SER A 128 -4.94 6.50 -2.97
N TYR A 129 -5.97 7.22 -2.54
CA TYR A 129 -6.20 8.60 -2.96
C TYR A 129 -5.00 9.53 -2.67
N GLY A 130 -4.21 9.24 -1.62
CA GLY A 130 -2.98 9.98 -1.32
C GLY A 130 -1.97 9.94 -2.45
N MET A 131 -1.88 8.84 -3.19
CA MET A 131 -0.94 8.67 -4.31
C MET A 131 -1.25 9.60 -5.47
N VAL A 132 -2.54 9.88 -5.72
CA VAL A 132 -2.96 10.88 -6.72
C VAL A 132 -2.45 12.28 -6.38
N GLU A 133 -2.44 12.63 -5.11
CA GLU A 133 -1.93 13.94 -4.65
C GLU A 133 -0.39 13.98 -4.62
N ILE A 134 0.25 12.89 -4.25
CA ILE A 134 1.72 12.78 -4.23
C ILE A 134 2.29 12.90 -5.65
N GLN A 135 1.73 12.21 -6.65
CA GLN A 135 2.22 12.26 -8.04
C GLN A 135 2.09 13.65 -8.71
N LYS A 136 1.29 14.57 -8.14
CA LYS A 136 1.22 15.96 -8.63
C LYS A 136 2.46 16.79 -8.25
N ARG A 137 3.16 16.38 -7.18
CA ARG A 137 4.28 17.13 -6.58
C ARG A 137 5.63 16.48 -6.83
N PHE A 138 5.65 15.15 -7.01
CA PHE A 138 6.88 14.39 -7.15
C PHE A 138 6.88 13.54 -8.42
N PRO A 139 8.05 13.24 -9.01
CA PRO A 139 8.22 12.08 -9.86
C PRO A 139 7.74 10.84 -9.09
N PHE A 140 6.82 10.06 -9.69
CA PHE A 140 6.10 9.01 -8.97
C PHE A 140 5.98 7.75 -9.81
N ILE A 141 6.20 6.60 -9.18
CA ILE A 141 6.02 5.27 -9.75
C ILE A 141 5.12 4.46 -8.80
N GLU A 142 4.13 3.82 -9.36
CA GLU A 142 3.30 2.83 -8.68
C GLU A 142 3.78 1.42 -9.02
N MET A 143 4.17 0.63 -8.04
CA MET A 143 4.42 -0.79 -8.22
C MET A 143 3.15 -1.59 -7.95
N ILE A 144 2.67 -2.32 -8.94
CA ILE A 144 1.54 -3.24 -8.79
C ILE A 144 2.04 -4.66 -9.06
N HIS A 145 2.16 -5.48 -8.03
CA HIS A 145 2.65 -6.86 -8.16
C HIS A 145 1.65 -7.75 -8.89
N HIS A 146 0.38 -7.66 -8.50
CA HIS A 146 -0.76 -8.28 -9.17
C HIS A 146 -2.05 -7.54 -8.82
N PRO A 147 -3.05 -7.54 -9.68
CA PRO A 147 -4.34 -6.93 -9.33
C PRO A 147 -5.05 -7.79 -8.28
N ILE A 148 -5.25 -7.26 -7.08
CA ILE A 148 -5.96 -7.95 -5.96
C ILE A 148 -7.42 -8.29 -6.32
N THR A 149 -7.93 -7.68 -7.36
CA THR A 149 -9.24 -8.02 -7.95
C THR A 149 -9.32 -9.49 -8.41
N MET A 150 -8.22 -10.10 -8.81
CA MET A 150 -8.16 -11.53 -9.17
C MET A 150 -8.42 -12.40 -7.95
N ASP A 151 -7.78 -12.08 -6.80
CA ASP A 151 -8.00 -12.80 -5.54
C ASP A 151 -9.47 -12.69 -5.10
N PHE A 152 -10.04 -11.47 -5.19
CA PHE A 152 -11.45 -11.25 -4.88
C PHE A 152 -12.39 -12.08 -5.76
N LYS A 153 -12.17 -12.10 -7.09
CA LYS A 153 -12.97 -12.92 -8.01
C LYS A 153 -12.91 -14.39 -7.61
N HIS A 154 -11.70 -14.92 -7.41
CA HIS A 154 -11.48 -16.30 -7.03
C HIS A 154 -12.18 -16.64 -5.70
N GLU A 155 -12.03 -15.83 -4.65
CA GLU A 155 -12.70 -16.07 -3.37
C GLU A 155 -14.23 -16.02 -3.47
N MET A 156 -14.77 -15.18 -4.36
CA MET A 156 -16.23 -15.11 -4.59
C MET A 156 -16.78 -16.33 -5.34
N GLU A 157 -15.96 -17.00 -6.16
CA GLU A 157 -16.35 -18.21 -6.90
C GLU A 157 -16.28 -19.47 -6.03
N VAL A 158 -15.23 -19.62 -5.22
CA VAL A 158 -14.94 -20.82 -4.43
C VAL A 158 -16.02 -21.09 -3.38
N SER A 159 -16.62 -20.08 -2.78
CA SER A 159 -17.61 -20.26 -1.71
C SER A 159 -19.05 -20.02 -2.15
N LYS A 160 -19.92 -20.99 -1.87
CA LYS A 160 -21.39 -20.86 -2.05
C LYS A 160 -22.09 -20.18 -0.85
N LYS A 161 -21.40 -20.02 0.29
CA LYS A 161 -22.01 -19.49 1.53
C LYS A 161 -22.17 -17.96 1.46
N ILE A 162 -23.41 -17.47 1.53
CA ILE A 162 -23.76 -16.04 1.46
C ILE A 162 -23.02 -15.22 2.53
N LYS A 163 -22.99 -15.71 3.78
CA LYS A 163 -22.28 -15.03 4.88
C LYS A 163 -20.80 -14.82 4.58
N TYR A 164 -20.14 -15.80 3.97
CA TYR A 164 -18.75 -15.70 3.54
C TYR A 164 -18.60 -14.63 2.44
N LYS A 165 -19.44 -14.66 1.41
CA LYS A 165 -19.41 -13.68 0.32
C LYS A 165 -19.58 -12.24 0.83
N VAL A 166 -20.53 -12.02 1.75
CA VAL A 166 -20.74 -10.70 2.37
C VAL A 166 -19.50 -10.26 3.16
N SER A 167 -18.87 -11.17 3.90
CA SER A 167 -17.63 -10.87 4.63
C SER A 167 -16.50 -10.49 3.67
N ARG A 168 -16.30 -11.24 2.58
CA ARG A 168 -15.28 -10.94 1.56
C ARG A 168 -15.58 -9.63 0.84
N TYR A 169 -16.82 -9.39 0.46
CA TYR A 169 -17.21 -8.11 -0.16
C TYR A 169 -16.88 -6.89 0.72
N ARG A 170 -17.09 -7.00 2.03
CA ARG A 170 -16.71 -5.95 2.98
C ARG A 170 -15.19 -5.80 3.07
N TRP A 171 -14.48 -6.92 3.18
CA TRP A 171 -13.02 -6.94 3.23
C TRP A 171 -12.41 -6.26 2.00
N TYR A 172 -12.82 -6.67 0.81
CA TYR A 172 -12.31 -6.12 -0.45
C TYR A 172 -12.92 -4.78 -0.84
N SER A 173 -13.65 -4.10 0.05
CA SER A 173 -14.27 -2.80 -0.26
C SER A 173 -13.27 -1.72 -0.66
N PHE A 174 -11.99 -1.83 -0.24
CA PHE A 174 -10.91 -0.95 -0.65
C PHE A 174 -10.59 -1.02 -2.16
N LEU A 175 -10.93 -2.10 -2.84
CA LEU A 175 -10.78 -2.22 -4.30
C LEU A 175 -11.55 -1.15 -5.06
N LYS A 176 -12.67 -0.64 -4.52
CA LYS A 176 -13.39 0.49 -5.12
C LYS A 176 -12.51 1.73 -5.22
N MET A 177 -11.66 1.96 -4.20
CA MET A 177 -10.67 3.03 -4.21
C MET A 177 -9.58 2.74 -5.24
N GLN A 178 -9.00 1.55 -5.24
CA GLN A 178 -7.93 1.17 -6.17
C GLN A 178 -8.38 1.28 -7.64
N LYS A 179 -9.57 0.78 -7.97
CA LYS A 179 -10.18 0.92 -9.31
C LYS A 179 -10.37 2.37 -9.75
N LYS A 180 -10.59 3.28 -8.79
CA LYS A 180 -10.75 4.70 -9.09
C LYS A 180 -9.41 5.42 -9.21
N VAL A 181 -8.40 4.99 -8.46
CA VAL A 181 -7.08 5.61 -8.40
C VAL A 181 -6.18 5.14 -9.55
N ALA A 182 -6.11 3.84 -9.80
CA ALA A 182 -5.16 3.25 -10.75
C ALA A 182 -5.19 3.89 -12.14
N PRO A 183 -6.35 4.20 -12.78
CA PRO A 183 -6.38 4.84 -14.10
C PRO A 183 -5.76 6.23 -14.14
N SER A 184 -5.65 6.91 -12.97
CA SER A 184 -5.07 8.25 -12.86
C SER A 184 -3.56 8.24 -12.65
N ILE A 185 -2.97 7.08 -12.40
CA ILE A 185 -1.53 6.92 -12.21
C ILE A 185 -0.81 6.96 -13.57
N LYS A 186 0.22 7.78 -13.66
CA LYS A 186 0.93 8.05 -14.92
C LYS A 186 2.00 7.00 -15.25
N ARG A 187 2.60 6.37 -14.22
CA ARG A 187 3.67 5.39 -14.38
C ARG A 187 3.44 4.21 -13.44
N ILE A 188 3.20 3.06 -14.01
CA ILE A 188 2.98 1.81 -13.29
C ILE A 188 4.07 0.83 -13.71
N ILE A 189 4.65 0.14 -12.74
CA ILE A 189 5.56 -0.99 -12.96
C ILE A 189 4.87 -2.25 -12.44
N THR A 190 5.05 -3.35 -13.16
CA THR A 190 4.53 -4.67 -12.77
C THR A 190 5.51 -5.78 -13.18
N PRO A 191 5.56 -6.91 -12.44
CA PRO A 191 6.56 -7.94 -12.69
C PRO A 191 6.26 -8.89 -13.85
N SER A 192 5.07 -8.84 -14.47
CA SER A 192 4.73 -9.79 -15.55
C SER A 192 3.69 -9.23 -16.52
N GLU A 193 3.69 -9.78 -17.75
CA GLU A 193 2.64 -9.48 -18.75
C GLU A 193 1.26 -9.94 -18.28
N SER A 194 1.17 -11.04 -17.53
CA SER A 194 -0.11 -11.49 -16.93
C SER A 194 -0.68 -10.45 -15.97
N SER A 195 0.16 -9.91 -15.07
CA SER A 195 -0.25 -8.82 -14.16
C SER A 195 -0.63 -7.55 -14.92
N LYS A 196 0.12 -7.20 -15.98
CA LYS A 196 -0.19 -6.05 -16.84
C LYS A 196 -1.56 -6.18 -17.48
N ASN A 197 -1.88 -7.33 -18.06
CA ASN A 197 -3.19 -7.58 -18.67
C ASN A 197 -4.31 -7.45 -17.62
N GLY A 198 -4.14 -8.05 -16.44
CA GLY A 198 -5.10 -7.89 -15.36
C GLY A 198 -5.27 -6.45 -14.87
N ILE A 199 -4.19 -5.64 -14.83
CA ILE A 199 -4.27 -4.20 -14.48
C ILE A 199 -5.07 -3.44 -15.54
N ILE A 200 -4.87 -3.72 -16.82
CA ILE A 200 -5.62 -3.10 -17.91
C ILE A 200 -7.11 -3.44 -17.80
N GLU A 201 -7.42 -4.74 -17.65
CA GLU A 201 -8.80 -5.23 -17.61
C GLU A 201 -9.55 -4.81 -16.35
N ASP A 202 -8.94 -5.01 -15.18
CA ASP A 202 -9.63 -4.85 -13.90
C ASP A 202 -9.66 -3.41 -13.39
N PHE A 203 -8.62 -2.62 -13.72
CA PHE A 203 -8.50 -1.23 -13.29
C PHE A 203 -8.72 -0.23 -14.42
N ASN A 204 -8.94 -0.69 -15.66
CA ASN A 204 -9.10 0.19 -16.83
C ASN A 204 -7.91 1.16 -17.02
N CYS A 205 -6.70 0.68 -16.77
CA CYS A 205 -5.49 1.46 -16.96
C CYS A 205 -5.08 1.49 -18.44
N LYS A 206 -4.45 2.59 -18.87
CA LYS A 206 -3.89 2.68 -20.22
C LYS A 206 -2.65 1.83 -20.33
N ASN A 207 -2.56 1.01 -21.38
CA ASN A 207 -1.38 0.16 -21.65
C ASN A 207 -0.06 0.97 -21.69
N THR A 208 -0.11 2.20 -22.24
CA THR A 208 1.04 3.10 -22.35
C THR A 208 1.63 3.55 -20.99
N ASN A 209 0.87 3.42 -19.91
CA ASN A 209 1.29 3.81 -18.57
C ASN A 209 1.95 2.66 -17.81
N ILE A 210 1.96 1.43 -18.36
CA ILE A 210 2.40 0.22 -17.65
C ILE A 210 3.65 -0.34 -18.31
N THR A 211 4.72 -0.47 -17.51
CA THR A 211 5.99 -1.11 -17.91
C THR A 211 6.15 -2.42 -17.16
N VAL A 212 6.49 -3.49 -17.87
CA VAL A 212 6.84 -4.78 -17.27
C VAL A 212 8.33 -4.80 -17.00
N ILE A 213 8.71 -5.13 -15.77
CA ILE A 213 10.09 -5.37 -15.34
C ILE A 213 10.11 -6.71 -14.61
N ASN A 214 10.71 -7.72 -15.27
CA ASN A 214 10.84 -9.10 -14.74
C ASN A 214 11.98 -9.20 -13.75
#